data_1b144b41d48d92456f15ff29be4a98e6
#
_entry.id   1b144b41d48d92456f15ff29be4a98e6
#
_cell.length_a   1.000
_cell.length_b   1.000
_cell.length_c   1.000
_cell.angle_alpha   90.00
_cell.angle_beta   90.00
_cell.angle_gamma   90.00
#
_symmetry.space_group_name_H-M   'P 1'
#
loop_
_entity.id
_entity.type
_entity.pdbx_description
1 polymer ?
#
loop_
_entity_poly.entity_id
_entity_poly.type
_entity_poly.pdbx_seq_one_letter_code
_entity_poly.pdbx_strand_id
1 'polypeptide(L)'
;NLNWDLWLGPAASSKYTSQLHPFNWRGWWDYGTGALGDMACHILDAPYKTLGLHYPTDVECSVGQVFEQAWSQNFVPKGCPASSIVTINFDKTEKNDSKIQLVWMDGGLRPSHPEAIPADDFLGEVNSTNGVLMIGEKGVISCGVYGLEPKLYRKGKETIVFKTPDRSNLDYNHHMEWINGIKAGYGSDEYKKITAPFEY
;
A
#
# COMPACT_ATOMS: atom_id res chain seq x y z
N ASN A 1 25.57 -15.31 -14.75
CA ASN A 1 26.56 -14.50 -14.00
C ASN A 1 25.94 -13.11 -13.76
N LEU A 2 25.87 -12.67 -12.50
CA LEU A 2 25.44 -11.33 -12.13
C LEU A 2 26.66 -10.40 -12.13
N ASN A 3 26.56 -9.26 -12.82
CA ASN A 3 27.50 -8.17 -12.62
C ASN A 3 27.03 -7.35 -11.41
N TRP A 4 27.72 -7.53 -10.29
CA TRP A 4 27.30 -6.94 -9.01
C TRP A 4 27.41 -5.41 -9.00
N ASP A 5 28.44 -4.85 -9.62
CA ASP A 5 28.61 -3.39 -9.67
C ASP A 5 27.50 -2.72 -10.49
N LEU A 6 27.11 -3.34 -11.62
CA LEU A 6 25.97 -2.86 -12.39
C LEU A 6 24.63 -3.02 -11.65
N TRP A 7 24.50 -4.09 -10.85
CA TRP A 7 23.29 -4.28 -10.04
C TRP A 7 23.19 -3.24 -8.93
N LEU A 8 24.29 -2.89 -8.28
CA LEU A 8 24.33 -1.84 -7.27
C LEU A 8 23.92 -0.46 -7.83
N GLY A 9 24.26 -0.18 -9.08
CA GLY A 9 23.97 1.11 -9.73
C GLY A 9 24.51 2.28 -8.92
N PRO A 10 23.67 3.26 -8.54
CA PRO A 10 24.09 4.43 -7.76
C PRO A 10 24.24 4.17 -6.26
N ALA A 11 23.90 2.98 -5.77
CA ALA A 11 24.02 2.66 -4.35
C ALA A 11 25.50 2.57 -3.92
N ALA A 12 25.75 2.72 -2.64
CA ALA A 12 27.09 2.60 -2.09
C ALA A 12 27.68 1.21 -2.37
N SER A 13 28.96 1.17 -2.75
CA SER A 13 29.65 -0.09 -3.02
C SER A 13 29.63 -1.02 -1.80
N SER A 14 29.24 -2.26 -2.01
CA SER A 14 29.20 -3.30 -1.00
C SER A 14 29.60 -4.66 -1.59
N LYS A 15 30.03 -5.58 -0.72
CA LYS A 15 30.30 -6.95 -1.15
C LYS A 15 28.99 -7.67 -1.48
N TYR A 16 29.02 -8.51 -2.49
CA TYR A 16 27.89 -9.38 -2.81
C TYR A 16 27.48 -10.24 -1.61
N THR A 17 26.20 -10.35 -1.40
CA THR A 17 25.59 -11.30 -0.48
C THR A 17 24.28 -11.85 -1.05
N SER A 18 24.07 -13.15 -0.89
CA SER A 18 22.82 -13.82 -1.27
C SER A 18 21.61 -13.38 -0.40
N GLN A 19 21.87 -12.66 0.67
CA GLN A 19 20.80 -12.06 1.50
C GLN A 19 20.10 -10.89 0.82
N LEU A 20 20.72 -10.26 -0.18
CA LEU A 20 20.15 -9.13 -0.92
C LEU A 20 19.46 -9.58 -2.21
N HIS A 21 20.19 -10.32 -3.05
CA HIS A 21 19.71 -10.73 -4.37
C HIS A 21 19.16 -12.17 -4.34
N PRO A 22 18.10 -12.49 -5.11
CA PRO A 22 17.44 -11.64 -6.12
C PRO A 22 16.29 -10.77 -5.57
N PHE A 23 15.79 -11.01 -4.37
CA PHE A 23 14.52 -10.42 -3.91
C PHE A 23 14.64 -9.61 -2.62
N ASN A 24 15.43 -10.03 -1.65
CA ASN A 24 15.39 -9.53 -0.27
C ASN A 24 15.95 -8.11 -0.09
N TRP A 25 16.56 -7.52 -1.13
CA TRP A 25 17.04 -6.13 -1.11
C TRP A 25 15.95 -5.12 -0.67
N ARG A 26 14.69 -5.45 -0.85
CA ARG A 26 13.54 -4.64 -0.43
C ARG A 26 13.52 -4.32 1.06
N GLY A 27 14.03 -5.22 1.87
CA GLY A 27 14.12 -5.09 3.32
C GLY A 27 15.36 -4.36 3.84
N TRP A 28 16.14 -3.70 2.96
CA TRP A 28 17.37 -3.01 3.32
C TRP A 28 17.31 -1.55 2.88
N TRP A 29 17.50 -0.62 3.81
CA TRP A 29 17.39 0.83 3.54
C TRP A 29 18.33 1.34 2.44
N ASP A 30 19.48 0.69 2.24
CA ASP A 30 20.41 1.07 1.16
C ASP A 30 19.84 0.80 -0.24
N TYR A 31 18.82 -0.06 -0.38
CA TYR A 31 18.33 -0.54 -1.67
C TYR A 31 16.80 -0.49 -1.81
N GLY A 32 16.07 -0.53 -0.71
CA GLY A 32 14.62 -0.59 -0.68
C GLY A 32 14.00 0.18 0.49
N THR A 33 12.70 0.13 0.61
CA THR A 33 11.91 0.93 1.54
C THR A 33 11.02 0.09 2.46
N GLY A 34 11.33 -1.21 2.59
CA GLY A 34 10.56 -2.14 3.41
C GLY A 34 9.15 -2.39 2.90
N ALA A 35 8.32 -3.00 3.74
CA ALA A 35 6.99 -3.44 3.36
C ALA A 35 6.07 -2.30 2.93
N LEU A 36 6.10 -1.17 3.62
CA LEU A 36 5.28 0.00 3.28
C LEU A 36 5.65 0.51 1.87
N GLY A 37 6.92 0.77 1.61
CA GLY A 37 7.34 1.31 0.33
C GLY A 37 7.19 0.33 -0.84
N ASP A 38 7.33 -0.97 -0.60
CA ASP A 38 7.18 -2.01 -1.63
C ASP A 38 5.70 -2.30 -1.97
N MET A 39 4.82 -2.30 -0.97
CA MET A 39 3.44 -2.77 -1.12
C MET A 39 2.37 -1.68 -1.08
N ALA A 40 2.67 -0.49 -0.58
CA ALA A 40 1.66 0.55 -0.42
C ALA A 40 1.02 0.96 -1.76
N CYS A 41 1.80 1.08 -2.83
CA CYS A 41 1.28 1.39 -4.16
C CYS A 41 0.24 0.37 -4.67
N HIS A 42 0.30 -0.87 -4.20
CA HIS A 42 -0.66 -1.91 -4.56
C HIS A 42 -1.89 -1.95 -3.65
N ILE A 43 -1.76 -1.50 -2.41
CA ILE A 43 -2.79 -1.63 -1.39
C ILE A 43 -3.49 -0.30 -1.13
N LEU A 44 -2.74 0.79 -1.01
CA LEU A 44 -3.27 2.10 -0.64
C LEU A 44 -3.86 2.88 -1.81
N ASP A 45 -3.56 2.52 -3.06
CA ASP A 45 -4.10 3.20 -4.23
C ASP A 45 -5.64 3.27 -4.22
N ALA A 46 -6.31 2.16 -3.90
CA ALA A 46 -7.76 2.10 -3.86
C ALA A 46 -8.38 3.08 -2.85
N PRO A 47 -8.01 3.10 -1.55
CA PRO A 47 -8.53 4.10 -0.61
C PRO A 47 -8.04 5.51 -0.93
N TYR A 48 -6.81 5.68 -1.41
CA TYR A 48 -6.23 6.97 -1.75
C TYR A 48 -7.07 7.68 -2.83
N LYS A 49 -7.32 7.01 -3.94
CA LYS A 49 -8.15 7.52 -5.03
C LYS A 49 -9.62 7.68 -4.65
N THR A 50 -10.18 6.70 -3.93
CA THR A 50 -11.59 6.70 -3.55
C THR A 50 -11.93 7.83 -2.60
N LEU A 51 -11.06 8.12 -1.64
CA LEU A 51 -11.24 9.17 -0.65
C LEU A 51 -10.68 10.53 -1.09
N GLY A 52 -10.00 10.59 -2.26
CA GLY A 52 -9.38 11.80 -2.77
C GLY A 52 -8.28 12.32 -1.86
N LEU A 53 -7.47 11.40 -1.33
CA LEU A 53 -6.35 11.78 -0.46
C LEU A 53 -5.28 12.49 -1.28
N HIS A 54 -4.56 13.39 -0.61
CA HIS A 54 -3.44 14.14 -1.15
C HIS A 54 -2.27 14.07 -0.16
N TYR A 55 -1.66 15.22 0.18
CA TYR A 55 -0.58 15.22 1.14
C TYR A 55 -1.07 14.99 2.57
N PRO A 56 -0.38 14.16 3.36
CA PRO A 56 -0.72 13.96 4.76
C PRO A 56 -0.40 15.23 5.58
N THR A 57 -1.12 15.39 6.68
CA THR A 57 -0.86 16.46 7.66
C THR A 57 0.26 16.08 8.61
N ASP A 58 0.32 14.82 9.01
CA ASP A 58 1.33 14.26 9.89
C ASP A 58 1.41 12.74 9.75
N VAL A 59 2.53 12.18 10.23
CA VAL A 59 2.81 10.75 10.20
C VAL A 59 3.44 10.33 11.51
N GLU A 60 2.92 9.26 12.12
CA GLU A 60 3.47 8.62 13.29
C GLU A 60 3.86 7.17 12.97
N CYS A 61 4.96 6.68 13.56
CA CYS A 61 5.43 5.32 13.33
C CYS A 61 5.81 4.62 14.64
N SER A 62 5.38 3.37 14.77
CA SER A 62 5.84 2.43 15.80
C SER A 62 6.39 1.18 15.12
N VAL A 63 7.52 0.68 15.59
CA VAL A 63 8.21 -0.47 14.99
C VAL A 63 8.39 -1.60 15.98
N GLY A 64 8.24 -2.83 15.49
CA GLY A 64 8.61 -4.03 16.22
C GLY A 64 10.13 -4.24 16.18
N GLN A 65 10.66 -4.75 17.28
CA GLN A 65 12.08 -5.05 17.42
C GLN A 65 12.29 -6.53 17.70
N VAL A 66 13.41 -7.05 17.22
CA VAL A 66 13.83 -8.42 17.50
C VAL A 66 14.85 -8.40 18.65
N PHE A 67 14.74 -9.32 19.57
CA PHE A 67 15.65 -9.48 20.70
C PHE A 67 16.47 -10.75 20.51
N GLU A 68 17.79 -10.66 20.62
CA GLU A 68 18.70 -11.81 20.60
C GLU A 68 18.66 -12.56 21.94
N GLN A 69 18.52 -11.82 23.02
CA GLN A 69 18.40 -12.33 24.39
C GLN A 69 17.37 -11.50 25.15
N ALA A 70 16.87 -11.99 26.27
CA ALA A 70 15.98 -11.21 27.13
C ALA A 70 16.58 -9.83 27.41
N TRP A 71 15.82 -8.77 27.12
CA TRP A 71 16.17 -7.36 27.31
C TRP A 71 17.31 -6.82 26.42
N SER A 72 17.87 -7.64 25.53
CA SER A 72 18.89 -7.22 24.57
C SER A 72 18.30 -7.10 23.17
N GLN A 73 18.11 -5.87 22.70
CA GLN A 73 17.58 -5.60 21.37
C GLN A 73 18.63 -5.89 20.29
N ASN A 74 18.24 -6.63 19.27
CA ASN A 74 19.02 -6.74 18.04
C ASN A 74 18.60 -5.60 17.09
N PHE A 75 19.38 -4.55 17.07
CA PHE A 75 19.16 -3.42 16.17
C PHE A 75 20.01 -3.60 14.91
N VAL A 76 19.34 -3.82 13.78
CA VAL A 76 19.97 -3.88 12.45
C VAL A 76 19.75 -2.56 11.74
N PRO A 77 20.68 -1.59 11.83
CA PRO A 77 20.46 -0.23 11.35
C PRO A 77 20.26 -0.14 9.83
N LYS A 78 20.70 -1.13 9.08
CA LYS A 78 20.56 -1.20 7.61
C LYS A 78 19.31 -1.94 7.16
N GLY A 79 18.70 -2.73 8.02
CA GLY A 79 17.48 -3.48 7.75
C GLY A 79 16.22 -2.67 8.09
N CYS A 80 15.18 -2.84 7.29
CA CYS A 80 13.86 -2.34 7.63
C CYS A 80 13.30 -3.10 8.84
N PRO A 81 12.41 -2.48 9.63
CA PRO A 81 11.80 -3.13 10.79
C PRO A 81 11.09 -4.44 10.43
N ALA A 82 11.11 -5.41 11.35
CA ALA A 82 10.41 -6.68 11.17
C ALA A 82 8.88 -6.52 11.12
N SER A 83 8.36 -5.49 11.77
CA SER A 83 6.96 -5.10 11.74
C SER A 83 6.82 -3.62 12.03
N SER A 84 5.77 -3.00 11.48
CA SER A 84 5.48 -1.59 11.73
C SER A 84 3.98 -1.29 11.79
N ILE A 85 3.65 -0.24 12.55
CA ILE A 85 2.37 0.45 12.48
C ILE A 85 2.71 1.88 12.11
N VAL A 86 2.18 2.33 10.97
CA VAL A 86 2.35 3.71 10.51
C VAL A 86 0.99 4.36 10.40
N THR A 87 0.77 5.40 11.19
CA THR A 87 -0.44 6.21 11.17
C THR A 87 -0.20 7.45 10.34
N ILE A 88 -1.01 7.64 9.31
CA ILE A 88 -0.92 8.75 8.37
C ILE A 88 -2.24 9.52 8.45
N ASN A 89 -2.18 10.78 8.85
CA ASN A 89 -3.36 11.61 9.01
C ASN A 89 -3.53 12.55 7.82
N PHE A 90 -4.78 12.72 7.40
CA PHE A 90 -5.18 13.61 6.31
C PHE A 90 -6.29 14.53 6.77
N ASP A 91 -6.32 15.73 6.22
CA ASP A 91 -7.48 16.62 6.35
C ASP A 91 -8.67 16.09 5.54
N LYS A 92 -9.84 16.72 5.74
CA LYS A 92 -11.02 16.49 4.92
C LYS A 92 -10.71 16.71 3.43
N THR A 93 -11.40 15.97 2.59
CA THR A 93 -11.27 16.05 1.14
C THR A 93 -12.61 16.45 0.50
N GLU A 94 -12.64 16.67 -0.80
CA GLU A 94 -13.90 16.87 -1.54
C GLU A 94 -14.84 15.66 -1.48
N LYS A 95 -14.29 14.47 -1.17
CA LYS A 95 -15.04 13.20 -1.10
C LYS A 95 -15.36 12.76 0.31
N ASN A 96 -14.82 13.43 1.33
CA ASN A 96 -15.03 13.07 2.73
C ASN A 96 -14.93 14.31 3.63
N ASP A 97 -16.01 14.61 4.36
CA ASP A 97 -16.14 15.82 5.18
C ASP A 97 -15.38 15.76 6.52
N SER A 98 -14.82 14.61 6.88
CA SER A 98 -14.10 14.39 8.12
C SER A 98 -12.60 14.18 7.87
N LYS A 99 -11.79 14.41 8.90
CA LYS A 99 -10.39 13.96 8.88
C LYS A 99 -10.31 12.46 8.69
N ILE A 100 -9.30 12.01 7.97
CA ILE A 100 -9.08 10.61 7.65
C ILE A 100 -7.78 10.17 8.31
N GLN A 101 -7.84 9.05 9.01
CA GLN A 101 -6.67 8.37 9.53
C GLN A 101 -6.47 7.06 8.75
N LEU A 102 -5.35 6.96 8.07
CA LEU A 102 -4.90 5.74 7.42
C LEU A 102 -3.89 5.05 8.34
N VAL A 103 -4.11 3.79 8.65
CA VAL A 103 -3.19 3.00 9.47
C VAL A 103 -2.65 1.84 8.64
N TRP A 104 -1.37 1.90 8.34
CA TRP A 104 -0.63 0.79 7.76
C TRP A 104 -0.13 -0.15 8.85
N MET A 105 -0.27 -1.44 8.62
CA MET A 105 0.24 -2.49 9.49
C MET A 105 0.96 -3.55 8.68
N ASP A 106 2.14 -3.96 9.09
CA ASP A 106 2.92 -5.01 8.42
C ASP A 106 3.61 -5.95 9.43
N GLY A 107 4.36 -6.93 8.90
CA GLY A 107 5.11 -7.88 9.73
C GLY A 107 4.22 -8.79 10.59
N GLY A 108 2.99 -9.08 10.12
CA GLY A 108 2.04 -9.93 10.84
C GLY A 108 1.10 -9.18 11.78
N LEU A 109 1.28 -7.87 11.94
CA LEU A 109 0.32 -7.02 12.66
C LEU A 109 -0.95 -6.86 11.84
N ARG A 110 -2.09 -6.80 12.52
CA ARG A 110 -3.41 -6.71 11.89
C ARG A 110 -4.32 -5.75 12.65
N PRO A 111 -5.27 -5.11 11.98
CA PRO A 111 -6.31 -4.35 12.65
C PRO A 111 -7.22 -5.27 13.48
N SER A 112 -7.88 -4.70 14.47
CA SER A 112 -8.97 -5.39 15.16
C SER A 112 -10.05 -5.77 14.16
N HIS A 113 -10.65 -6.95 14.35
CA HIS A 113 -11.76 -7.42 13.50
C HIS A 113 -13.00 -6.56 13.74
N PRO A 114 -13.52 -5.84 12.72
CA PRO A 114 -14.70 -5.00 12.88
C PRO A 114 -15.95 -5.84 13.19
N GLU A 115 -16.77 -5.40 14.14
CA GLU A 115 -18.02 -6.10 14.54
C GLU A 115 -19.01 -6.30 13.37
N ALA A 116 -18.95 -5.43 12.35
CA ALA A 116 -19.82 -5.50 11.19
C ALA A 116 -19.46 -6.63 10.22
N ILE A 117 -18.26 -7.18 10.31
CA ILE A 117 -17.78 -8.28 9.46
C ILE A 117 -18.00 -9.60 10.19
N PRO A 118 -18.59 -10.63 9.57
CA PRO A 118 -18.70 -11.97 10.16
C PRO A 118 -17.34 -12.50 10.62
N ALA A 119 -17.29 -13.14 11.78
CA ALA A 119 -16.04 -13.57 12.42
C ALA A 119 -15.22 -14.58 11.58
N ASP A 120 -15.88 -15.29 10.68
CA ASP A 120 -15.31 -16.27 9.76
C ASP A 120 -14.99 -15.69 8.37
N ASP A 121 -15.29 -14.42 8.13
CA ASP A 121 -14.94 -13.76 6.86
C ASP A 121 -13.53 -13.15 6.92
N PHE A 122 -12.85 -13.11 5.78
CA PHE A 122 -11.50 -12.57 5.68
C PHE A 122 -11.49 -11.03 5.67
N LEU A 123 -10.47 -10.46 6.31
CA LEU A 123 -10.19 -9.03 6.24
C LEU A 123 -9.28 -8.73 5.05
N GLY A 124 -9.86 -8.44 3.89
CA GLY A 124 -9.13 -8.23 2.64
C GLY A 124 -9.20 -9.45 1.71
N GLU A 125 -8.06 -9.88 1.19
CA GLU A 125 -7.96 -11.03 0.29
C GLU A 125 -8.24 -12.36 0.98
N VAL A 126 -8.94 -13.24 0.31
CA VAL A 126 -9.15 -14.63 0.75
C VAL A 126 -7.79 -15.34 0.80
N ASN A 127 -7.53 -16.04 1.91
CA ASN A 127 -6.28 -16.77 2.15
C ASN A 127 -5.01 -15.90 2.12
N SER A 128 -5.14 -14.59 2.24
CA SER A 128 -4.03 -13.63 2.31
C SER A 128 -4.15 -12.78 3.57
N THR A 129 -3.06 -12.13 3.92
CA THR A 129 -3.03 -11.14 4.99
C THR A 129 -3.06 -9.70 4.47
N ASN A 130 -3.10 -9.55 3.14
CA ASN A 130 -3.10 -8.25 2.49
C ASN A 130 -4.53 -7.76 2.23
N GLY A 131 -4.73 -6.48 2.32
CA GLY A 131 -6.02 -5.88 2.00
C GLY A 131 -6.23 -4.53 2.66
N VAL A 132 -7.42 -4.02 2.46
CA VAL A 132 -7.85 -2.71 2.95
C VAL A 132 -9.16 -2.84 3.69
N LEU A 133 -9.27 -2.15 4.82
CA LEU A 133 -10.53 -1.87 5.51
C LEU A 133 -10.77 -0.37 5.51
N MET A 134 -11.89 0.08 4.96
CA MET A 134 -12.37 1.44 5.09
C MET A 134 -13.54 1.44 6.08
N ILE A 135 -13.30 1.97 7.28
CA ILE A 135 -14.25 1.94 8.38
C ILE A 135 -14.93 3.30 8.48
N GLY A 136 -16.22 3.34 8.25
CA GLY A 136 -17.03 4.54 8.33
C GLY A 136 -18.25 4.35 9.24
N GLU A 137 -18.95 5.44 9.53
CA GLU A 137 -20.14 5.45 10.39
C GLU A 137 -21.28 4.53 9.88
N LYS A 138 -21.38 4.34 8.58
CA LYS A 138 -22.48 3.60 7.94
C LYS A 138 -22.14 2.15 7.61
N GLY A 139 -20.90 1.72 7.84
CA GLY A 139 -20.44 0.37 7.54
C GLY A 139 -18.94 0.29 7.29
N VAL A 140 -18.52 -0.89 6.89
CA VAL A 140 -17.12 -1.21 6.59
C VAL A 140 -17.02 -1.72 5.15
N ILE A 141 -16.10 -1.17 4.40
CA ILE A 141 -15.72 -1.73 3.09
C ILE A 141 -14.41 -2.49 3.28
N SER A 142 -14.38 -3.74 2.81
CA SER A 142 -13.17 -4.55 2.71
C SER A 142 -12.87 -4.83 1.25
N CYS A 143 -11.59 -4.77 0.87
CA CYS A 143 -11.14 -5.25 -0.44
C CYS A 143 -9.72 -5.81 -0.36
N GLY A 144 -9.35 -6.62 -1.34
CA GLY A 144 -7.99 -7.12 -1.52
C GLY A 144 -7.03 -6.08 -2.10
N VAL A 145 -5.83 -6.55 -2.40
CA VAL A 145 -4.81 -5.80 -3.16
C VAL A 145 -5.42 -5.34 -4.49
N TYR A 146 -5.02 -4.17 -4.96
CA TYR A 146 -5.57 -3.52 -6.17
C TYR A 146 -7.08 -3.22 -6.10
N GLY A 147 -7.68 -3.20 -4.90
CA GLY A 147 -9.12 -3.01 -4.74
C GLY A 147 -9.97 -4.17 -5.28
N LEU A 148 -9.42 -5.39 -5.29
CA LEU A 148 -10.13 -6.58 -5.76
C LEU A 148 -11.21 -7.01 -4.75
N GLU A 149 -12.26 -7.63 -5.28
CA GLU A 149 -13.34 -8.24 -4.50
C GLU A 149 -13.93 -7.34 -3.40
N PRO A 150 -14.31 -6.09 -3.71
CA PRO A 150 -14.82 -5.19 -2.70
C PRO A 150 -16.15 -5.66 -2.13
N LYS A 151 -16.25 -5.63 -0.80
CA LYS A 151 -17.45 -6.00 -0.05
C LYS A 151 -17.86 -4.87 0.90
N LEU A 152 -19.15 -4.64 1.04
CA LEU A 152 -19.70 -3.69 2.02
C LEU A 152 -20.45 -4.45 3.11
N TYR A 153 -20.02 -4.26 4.34
CA TYR A 153 -20.62 -4.82 5.53
C TYR A 153 -21.34 -3.73 6.32
N ARG A 154 -22.53 -4.06 6.81
CA ARG A 154 -23.33 -3.19 7.67
C ARG A 154 -23.99 -4.04 8.74
N LYS A 155 -23.93 -3.58 9.99
CA LYS A 155 -24.50 -4.32 11.12
C LYS A 155 -25.97 -4.68 10.86
N GLY A 156 -26.30 -5.97 11.00
CA GLY A 156 -27.66 -6.49 10.84
C GLY A 156 -28.21 -6.46 9.39
N LYS A 157 -27.33 -6.30 8.38
CA LYS A 157 -27.72 -6.35 6.97
C LYS A 157 -26.89 -7.37 6.22
N GLU A 158 -27.44 -7.85 5.11
CA GLU A 158 -26.74 -8.73 4.19
C GLU A 158 -25.49 -8.03 3.62
N THR A 159 -24.41 -8.79 3.45
CA THR A 159 -23.16 -8.31 2.83
C THR A 159 -23.39 -8.04 1.35
N ILE A 160 -22.99 -6.88 0.90
CA ILE A 160 -23.00 -6.55 -0.54
C ILE A 160 -21.63 -6.86 -1.13
N VAL A 161 -21.59 -7.76 -2.09
CA VAL A 161 -20.39 -8.08 -2.87
C VAL A 161 -20.48 -7.32 -4.19
N PHE A 162 -19.46 -6.51 -4.48
CA PHE A 162 -19.39 -5.77 -5.73
C PHE A 162 -18.61 -6.57 -6.77
N LYS A 163 -19.13 -6.57 -7.99
CA LYS A 163 -18.44 -7.20 -9.11
C LYS A 163 -17.20 -6.40 -9.49
N THR A 164 -16.06 -7.06 -9.55
CA THR A 164 -14.83 -6.46 -10.09
C THR A 164 -15.02 -6.16 -11.59
N PRO A 165 -14.72 -4.96 -12.06
CA PRO A 165 -14.75 -4.64 -13.48
C PRO A 165 -13.80 -5.53 -14.30
N ASP A 166 -14.10 -5.69 -15.59
CA ASP A 166 -13.16 -6.34 -16.51
C ASP A 166 -11.86 -5.53 -16.61
N ARG A 167 -10.75 -6.19 -16.40
CA ARG A 167 -9.39 -5.61 -16.39
C ARG A 167 -8.50 -6.12 -17.52
N SER A 168 -9.06 -6.84 -18.50
CA SER A 168 -8.29 -7.49 -19.57
C SER A 168 -7.39 -6.54 -20.37
N ASN A 169 -7.75 -5.26 -20.48
CA ASN A 169 -6.99 -4.24 -21.18
C ASN A 169 -6.39 -3.15 -20.27
N LEU A 170 -6.36 -3.38 -18.96
CA LEU A 170 -5.97 -2.33 -18.00
C LEU A 170 -4.54 -1.84 -18.24
N ASP A 171 -3.59 -2.76 -18.36
CA ASP A 171 -2.18 -2.41 -18.56
C ASP A 171 -1.96 -1.67 -19.88
N TYR A 172 -2.58 -2.12 -20.96
CA TYR A 172 -2.49 -1.45 -22.25
C TYR A 172 -3.06 -0.03 -22.17
N ASN A 173 -4.24 0.13 -21.58
CA ASN A 173 -4.90 1.43 -21.47
C ASN A 173 -4.07 2.40 -20.61
N HIS A 174 -3.52 1.93 -19.49
CA HIS A 174 -2.68 2.73 -18.62
C HIS A 174 -1.43 3.25 -19.33
N HIS A 175 -0.72 2.40 -20.06
CA HIS A 175 0.45 2.81 -20.85
C HIS A 175 0.04 3.78 -21.96
N MET A 176 -1.12 3.56 -22.61
CA MET A 176 -1.59 4.43 -23.69
C MET A 176 -2.03 5.81 -23.19
N GLU A 177 -2.61 5.92 -22.00
CA GLU A 177 -2.89 7.22 -21.38
C GLU A 177 -1.61 8.06 -21.27
N TRP A 178 -0.53 7.47 -20.76
CA TRP A 178 0.75 8.14 -20.63
C TRP A 178 1.33 8.55 -22.00
N ILE A 179 1.37 7.63 -22.96
CA ILE A 179 1.87 7.87 -24.31
C ILE A 179 1.07 8.98 -25.00
N ASN A 180 -0.25 8.94 -24.89
CA ASN A 180 -1.13 9.95 -25.51
C ASN A 180 -0.95 11.32 -24.86
N GLY A 181 -0.81 11.37 -23.53
CA GLY A 181 -0.50 12.60 -22.80
C GLY A 181 0.81 13.23 -23.25
N ILE A 182 1.88 12.42 -23.42
CA ILE A 182 3.18 12.90 -23.94
C ILE A 182 3.02 13.47 -25.35
N LYS A 183 2.35 12.76 -26.24
CA LYS A 183 2.14 13.20 -27.65
C LYS A 183 1.32 14.48 -27.76
N ALA A 184 0.34 14.63 -26.90
CA ALA A 184 -0.54 15.81 -26.91
C ALA A 184 0.07 17.04 -26.19
N GLY A 185 1.07 16.83 -25.35
CA GLY A 185 1.78 17.86 -24.60
C GLY A 185 1.14 18.20 -23.26
N TYR A 186 1.97 18.83 -22.40
CA TYR A 186 1.59 19.20 -21.04
C TYR A 186 0.39 20.16 -21.03
N GLY A 187 -0.58 19.88 -20.15
CA GLY A 187 -1.78 20.69 -19.97
C GLY A 187 -2.88 20.49 -21.03
N SER A 188 -2.67 19.65 -22.05
CA SER A 188 -3.70 19.26 -23.03
C SER A 188 -4.84 18.48 -22.39
N ASP A 189 -5.96 18.34 -23.09
CA ASP A 189 -7.08 17.55 -22.61
C ASP A 189 -6.75 16.05 -22.49
N GLU A 190 -5.85 15.54 -23.32
CA GLU A 190 -5.34 14.17 -23.20
C GLU A 190 -4.43 14.02 -21.98
N TYR A 191 -3.58 15.02 -21.69
CA TYR A 191 -2.76 15.03 -20.47
C TYR A 191 -3.62 15.00 -19.20
N LYS A 192 -4.71 15.76 -19.17
CA LYS A 192 -5.63 15.80 -18.01
C LYS A 192 -6.41 14.50 -17.79
N LYS A 193 -6.43 13.59 -18.75
CA LYS A 193 -7.07 12.26 -18.64
C LYS A 193 -6.15 11.22 -18.01
N ILE A 194 -4.87 11.50 -17.83
CA ILE A 194 -3.92 10.57 -17.19
C ILE A 194 -4.38 10.28 -15.77
N THR A 195 -4.59 9.00 -15.46
CA THR A 195 -5.15 8.57 -14.18
C THR A 195 -4.10 8.51 -13.05
N ALA A 196 -2.82 8.52 -13.38
CA ALA A 196 -1.70 8.60 -12.44
C ALA A 196 -0.76 9.76 -12.85
N PRO A 197 -1.18 11.03 -12.67
CA PRO A 197 -0.33 12.18 -12.93
C PRO A 197 0.74 12.31 -11.83
N PHE A 198 1.69 13.22 -12.02
CA PHE A 198 2.78 13.43 -11.06
C PHE A 198 2.29 13.89 -9.67
N GLU A 199 1.19 14.62 -9.64
CA GLU A 199 0.58 15.15 -8.40
C GLU A 199 -0.27 14.12 -7.63
N TYR A 200 -0.45 12.92 -8.20
CA TYR A 200 -1.26 11.85 -7.61
C TYR A 200 -0.60 11.16 -6.41
#